data_6a9c9b5cb3802766d2dcdc439145158a
#
_entry.id   6a9c9b5cb3802766d2dcdc439145158a
#
_cell.length_a   1.000
_cell.length_b   1.000
_cell.length_c   1.000
_cell.angle_alpha   90.00
_cell.angle_beta   90.00
_cell.angle_gamma   90.00
#
_symmetry.space_group_name_H-M   'P 1'
#
loop_
_entity.id
_entity.type
_entity.pdbx_description
1 polymer ?
#
loop_
_entity_poly.entity_id
_entity_poly.type
_entity_poly.pdbx_seq_one_letter_code
_entity_poly.pdbx_strand_id
1 'polypeptide(L)'
;MVDLLVTYMEMLAPPQSAPRAPPLAGAFVAPEALDLAGYLDLYRAVGGPVQWDQRLRMAEVELEALLADDATLIHVLRVDGEASGFCEFNHVGKAAIELVHFGLVPALQGKRLGPFLLDRALRAAWSHRPQRLWLHTDTYDHPTAQSVYGRAGFKPYAQRMETFPD
;
A
#
# COMPACT_ATOMS: atom_id res chain seq x y z
N MET A 1 4.05 18.85 16.32
CA MET A 1 5.07 18.24 15.43
C MET A 1 5.61 17.00 16.12
N VAL A 2 5.72 15.89 15.39
CA VAL A 2 6.21 14.62 15.92
C VAL A 2 7.37 14.11 15.07
N ASP A 3 8.40 13.59 15.75
CA ASP A 3 9.57 12.98 15.10
C ASP A 3 9.37 11.47 15.03
N LEU A 4 9.42 10.93 13.82
CA LEU A 4 9.28 9.50 13.58
C LEU A 4 10.53 8.95 12.91
N LEU A 5 10.90 7.73 13.27
CA LEU A 5 11.92 6.99 12.54
C LEU A 5 11.30 6.42 11.28
N VAL A 6 11.79 6.86 10.12
CA VAL A 6 11.34 6.42 8.81
C VAL A 6 12.36 5.46 8.22
N THR A 7 11.89 4.28 7.82
CA THR A 7 12.69 3.26 7.14
C THR A 7 12.31 3.22 5.67
N TYR A 8 13.30 3.36 4.79
CA TYR A 8 13.14 3.28 3.35
C TYR A 8 13.54 1.89 2.88
N MET A 9 12.68 1.27 2.06
CA MET A 9 12.88 -0.09 1.54
C MET A 9 12.70 -0.11 0.03
N GLU A 10 13.38 -1.04 -0.66
CA GLU A 10 13.25 -1.18 -2.12
C GLU A 10 13.29 -2.62 -2.59
N MET A 11 12.70 -2.85 -3.76
CA MET A 11 12.83 -4.07 -4.56
C MET A 11 13.42 -3.70 -5.92
N LEU A 12 14.42 -4.46 -6.37
CA LEU A 12 15.09 -4.22 -7.66
C LEU A 12 14.73 -5.27 -8.70
N ALA A 13 13.88 -6.22 -8.35
CA ALA A 13 13.40 -7.28 -9.25
C ALA A 13 12.00 -7.72 -8.80
N PRO A 14 11.18 -8.26 -9.73
CA PRO A 14 9.87 -8.79 -9.36
C PRO A 14 10.00 -10.01 -8.43
N PRO A 15 8.90 -10.38 -7.73
CA PRO A 15 8.90 -11.57 -6.89
C PRO A 15 9.34 -12.81 -7.68
N GLN A 16 10.23 -13.59 -7.09
CA GLN A 16 10.78 -14.80 -7.73
C GLN A 16 10.02 -16.08 -7.37
N SER A 17 9.19 -16.02 -6.33
CA SER A 17 8.36 -17.15 -5.89
C SER A 17 7.11 -17.28 -6.75
N ALA A 18 6.43 -18.44 -6.63
CA ALA A 18 5.12 -18.62 -7.25
C ALA A 18 4.08 -17.68 -6.61
N PRO A 19 3.04 -17.26 -7.37
CA PRO A 19 1.97 -16.46 -6.83
C PRO A 19 1.29 -17.13 -5.64
N ARG A 20 0.97 -16.33 -4.62
CA ARG A 20 0.28 -16.83 -3.43
C ARG A 20 -1.18 -17.18 -3.77
N ALA A 21 -1.66 -18.30 -3.23
CA ALA A 21 -3.06 -18.65 -3.31
C ALA A 21 -3.89 -17.80 -2.34
N PRO A 22 -5.19 -17.54 -2.64
CA PRO A 22 -6.07 -16.87 -1.70
C PRO A 22 -6.18 -17.68 -0.39
N PRO A 23 -5.92 -17.06 0.79
CA PRO A 23 -6.00 -17.77 2.07
C PRO A 23 -7.43 -17.99 2.55
N LEU A 24 -8.40 -17.29 1.98
CA LEU A 24 -9.83 -17.43 2.27
C LEU A 24 -10.60 -17.55 0.95
N ALA A 25 -11.64 -18.40 0.94
CA ALA A 25 -12.63 -18.38 -0.14
C ALA A 25 -13.30 -17.00 -0.19
N GLY A 26 -13.57 -16.48 -1.38
CA GLY A 26 -14.16 -15.16 -1.56
C GLY A 26 -13.18 -14.00 -1.47
N ALA A 27 -11.90 -14.23 -1.19
CA ALA A 27 -10.87 -13.20 -1.23
C ALA A 27 -10.30 -13.05 -2.63
N PHE A 28 -10.31 -11.83 -3.16
CA PHE A 28 -9.63 -11.52 -4.43
C PHE A 28 -9.09 -10.09 -4.43
N VAL A 29 -8.14 -9.84 -5.31
CA VAL A 29 -7.48 -8.55 -5.47
C VAL A 29 -7.57 -8.13 -6.92
N ALA A 30 -8.00 -6.89 -7.15
CA ALA A 30 -8.08 -6.31 -8.49
C ALA A 30 -7.84 -4.80 -8.43
N PRO A 31 -7.35 -4.18 -9.53
CA PRO A 31 -7.30 -2.73 -9.60
C PRO A 31 -8.72 -2.17 -9.63
N GLU A 32 -8.94 -1.05 -8.94
CA GLU A 32 -10.22 -0.36 -8.91
C GLU A 32 -10.02 1.14 -9.04
N ALA A 33 -10.88 1.78 -9.85
CA ALA A 33 -11.00 3.22 -9.91
C ALA A 33 -12.02 3.65 -8.85
N LEU A 34 -11.52 4.07 -7.69
CA LEU A 34 -12.38 4.51 -6.58
C LEU A 34 -12.74 5.98 -6.74
N ASP A 35 -13.99 6.33 -6.43
CA ASP A 35 -14.37 7.72 -6.26
C ASP A 35 -13.83 8.27 -4.94
N LEU A 36 -13.94 9.59 -4.73
CA LEU A 36 -13.41 10.23 -3.54
C LEU A 36 -13.99 9.64 -2.26
N ALA A 37 -15.31 9.45 -2.21
CA ALA A 37 -15.98 8.94 -1.01
C ALA A 37 -15.56 7.50 -0.71
N GLY A 38 -15.55 6.64 -1.71
CA GLY A 38 -15.14 5.24 -1.56
C GLY A 38 -13.68 5.10 -1.14
N TYR A 39 -12.81 5.90 -1.74
CA TYR A 39 -11.39 5.92 -1.37
C TYR A 39 -11.20 6.37 0.09
N LEU A 40 -11.82 7.47 0.49
CA LEU A 40 -11.67 8.00 1.85
C LEU A 40 -12.24 7.06 2.91
N ASP A 41 -13.37 6.40 2.63
CA ASP A 41 -13.92 5.40 3.55
C ASP A 41 -12.92 4.26 3.79
N LEU A 42 -12.33 3.72 2.72
CA LEU A 42 -11.35 2.66 2.83
C LEU A 42 -10.06 3.14 3.48
N TYR A 43 -9.58 4.33 3.10
CA TYR A 43 -8.39 4.94 3.69
C TYR A 43 -8.52 5.10 5.21
N ARG A 44 -9.68 5.60 5.68
CA ARG A 44 -9.93 5.76 7.12
C ARG A 44 -10.06 4.43 7.83
N ALA A 45 -10.73 3.45 7.24
CA ALA A 45 -10.92 2.14 7.84
C ALA A 45 -9.59 1.40 8.04
N VAL A 46 -8.67 1.52 7.07
CA VAL A 46 -7.35 0.87 7.11
C VAL A 46 -6.36 1.70 7.91
N GLY A 47 -6.27 2.99 7.63
CA GLY A 47 -5.21 3.87 8.12
C GLY A 47 -5.49 4.53 9.46
N GLY A 48 -6.77 4.67 9.84
CA GLY A 48 -7.15 5.32 11.10
C GLY A 48 -6.44 4.73 12.32
N PRO A 49 -6.42 3.40 12.50
CA PRO A 49 -5.75 2.76 13.63
C PRO A 49 -4.22 3.01 13.71
N VAL A 50 -3.59 3.33 12.59
CA VAL A 50 -2.15 3.64 12.51
C VAL A 50 -1.88 5.11 12.19
N GLN A 51 -2.88 5.96 12.36
CA GLN A 51 -2.79 7.41 12.28
C GLN A 51 -2.36 7.96 10.92
N TRP A 52 -2.76 7.33 9.84
CA TRP A 52 -2.57 7.87 8.50
C TRP A 52 -3.38 9.15 8.32
N ASP A 53 -2.74 10.20 7.86
CA ASP A 53 -3.42 11.48 7.62
C ASP A 53 -3.03 12.17 6.31
N GLN A 54 -2.03 11.65 5.60
CA GLN A 54 -1.48 12.28 4.41
C GLN A 54 -2.56 12.66 3.38
N ARG A 55 -3.48 11.75 3.09
CA ARG A 55 -4.57 11.99 2.13
C ARG A 55 -5.65 12.89 2.69
N LEU A 56 -5.85 12.84 4.01
CA LEU A 56 -6.86 13.69 4.68
C LEU A 56 -6.44 15.16 4.74
N ARG A 57 -5.15 15.46 4.57
CA ARG A 57 -4.60 16.82 4.52
C ARG A 57 -4.67 17.44 3.13
N MET A 58 -4.96 16.65 2.10
CA MET A 58 -5.08 17.13 0.73
C MET A 58 -6.42 17.85 0.52
N ALA A 59 -6.42 18.87 -0.34
CA ALA A 59 -7.67 19.44 -0.84
C ALA A 59 -8.41 18.38 -1.68
N GLU A 60 -9.75 18.37 -1.63
CA GLU A 60 -10.56 17.38 -2.35
C GLU A 60 -10.25 17.38 -3.84
N VAL A 61 -10.09 18.55 -4.45
CA VAL A 61 -9.79 18.66 -5.89
C VAL A 61 -8.43 18.03 -6.24
N GLU A 62 -7.45 18.15 -5.35
CA GLU A 62 -6.14 17.54 -5.53
C GLU A 62 -6.20 16.03 -5.41
N LEU A 63 -6.95 15.54 -4.43
CA LEU A 63 -7.13 14.09 -4.22
C LEU A 63 -7.92 13.47 -5.37
N GLU A 64 -8.98 14.11 -5.86
CA GLU A 64 -9.71 13.66 -7.04
C GLU A 64 -8.82 13.57 -8.26
N ALA A 65 -7.96 14.57 -8.48
CA ALA A 65 -7.01 14.56 -9.59
C ALA A 65 -6.00 13.42 -9.45
N LEU A 66 -5.51 13.15 -8.25
CA LEU A 66 -4.61 12.03 -7.97
C LEU A 66 -5.28 10.69 -8.29
N LEU A 67 -6.52 10.49 -7.86
CA LEU A 67 -7.27 9.26 -8.08
C LEU A 67 -7.59 9.03 -9.57
N ALA A 68 -7.71 10.10 -10.36
CA ALA A 68 -7.97 10.05 -11.80
C ALA A 68 -6.70 9.91 -12.64
N ASP A 69 -5.51 10.08 -12.04
CA ASP A 69 -4.24 10.02 -12.75
C ASP A 69 -3.85 8.57 -13.06
N ASP A 70 -3.47 8.30 -14.32
CA ASP A 70 -3.03 6.97 -14.76
C ASP A 70 -1.74 6.51 -14.05
N ALA A 71 -0.97 7.44 -13.47
CA ALA A 71 0.21 7.12 -12.68
C ALA A 71 -0.12 6.63 -11.26
N THR A 72 -1.38 6.71 -10.84
CA THR A 72 -1.88 6.17 -9.58
C THR A 72 -2.59 4.85 -9.83
N LEU A 73 -2.16 3.79 -9.14
CA LEU A 73 -2.73 2.46 -9.27
C LEU A 73 -3.15 1.97 -7.89
N ILE A 74 -4.42 1.65 -7.73
CA ILE A 74 -4.97 1.16 -6.47
C ILE A 74 -5.49 -0.26 -6.69
N HIS A 75 -4.93 -1.21 -5.95
CA HIS A 75 -5.45 -2.57 -5.86
C HIS A 75 -6.25 -2.72 -4.59
N VAL A 76 -7.46 -3.21 -4.70
CA VAL A 76 -8.37 -3.40 -3.57
C VAL A 76 -8.51 -4.90 -3.30
N LEU A 77 -8.33 -5.28 -2.04
CA LEU A 77 -8.70 -6.60 -1.55
C LEU A 77 -10.18 -6.57 -1.21
N ARG A 78 -10.94 -7.48 -1.80
CA ARG A 78 -12.33 -7.72 -1.43
C ARG A 78 -12.48 -9.11 -0.84
N VAL A 79 -13.22 -9.17 0.26
CA VAL A 79 -13.60 -10.44 0.87
C VAL A 79 -15.13 -10.48 0.86
N ASP A 80 -15.68 -11.45 0.15
CA ASP A 80 -17.13 -11.57 -0.07
C ASP A 80 -17.77 -10.27 -0.58
N GLY A 81 -17.07 -9.58 -1.48
CA GLY A 81 -17.53 -8.33 -2.09
C GLY A 81 -17.24 -7.06 -1.31
N GLU A 82 -16.81 -7.14 -0.05
CA GLU A 82 -16.50 -5.98 0.78
C GLU A 82 -15.05 -5.53 0.64
N ALA A 83 -14.83 -4.22 0.48
CA ALA A 83 -13.49 -3.64 0.45
C ALA A 83 -12.84 -3.80 1.82
N SER A 84 -11.73 -4.51 1.89
CA SER A 84 -11.13 -5.00 3.13
C SER A 84 -9.67 -4.61 3.31
N GLY A 85 -9.06 -4.05 2.28
CA GLY A 85 -7.67 -3.61 2.27
C GLY A 85 -7.30 -3.06 0.92
N PHE A 86 -6.15 -2.42 0.82
CA PHE A 86 -5.67 -1.89 -0.45
C PHE A 86 -4.17 -1.69 -0.48
N CYS A 87 -3.64 -1.65 -1.71
CA CYS A 87 -2.30 -1.15 -2.04
C CYS A 87 -2.46 0.03 -2.98
N GLU A 88 -1.76 1.10 -2.69
CA GLU A 88 -1.74 2.30 -3.52
C GLU A 88 -0.33 2.56 -4.02
N PHE A 89 -0.16 2.63 -5.35
CA PHE A 89 1.11 2.95 -5.99
C PHE A 89 1.03 4.30 -6.69
N ASN A 90 2.11 5.07 -6.59
CA ASN A 90 2.30 6.31 -7.35
C ASN A 90 3.46 6.16 -8.33
N HIS A 91 3.51 7.04 -9.32
CA HIS A 91 4.56 7.08 -10.35
C HIS A 91 4.58 5.83 -11.23
N VAL A 92 3.43 5.19 -11.43
CA VAL A 92 3.29 4.08 -12.37
C VAL A 92 3.60 4.58 -13.78
N GLY A 93 4.42 3.83 -14.53
CA GLY A 93 4.93 4.26 -15.82
C GLY A 93 6.32 4.92 -15.76
N LYS A 94 6.85 5.19 -14.57
CA LYS A 94 8.20 5.70 -14.34
C LYS A 94 9.16 4.57 -13.98
N ALA A 95 10.47 4.89 -13.98
CA ALA A 95 11.51 3.93 -13.63
C ALA A 95 11.39 3.44 -12.18
N ALA A 96 10.97 4.31 -11.26
CA ALA A 96 10.76 3.99 -9.86
C ALA A 96 9.29 4.21 -9.50
N ILE A 97 8.63 3.15 -9.05
CA ILE A 97 7.24 3.17 -8.57
C ILE A 97 7.28 3.17 -7.04
N GLU A 98 6.50 4.05 -6.43
CA GLU A 98 6.36 4.09 -4.97
C GLU A 98 5.12 3.34 -4.53
N LEU A 99 5.29 2.41 -3.57
CA LEU A 99 4.17 1.88 -2.79
C LEU A 99 3.89 2.87 -1.66
N VAL A 100 2.79 3.61 -1.78
CA VAL A 100 2.48 4.72 -0.86
C VAL A 100 1.69 4.25 0.35
N HIS A 101 0.68 3.43 0.13
CA HIS A 101 -0.18 2.91 1.20
C HIS A 101 -0.44 1.41 0.99
N PHE A 102 -0.41 0.68 2.09
CA PHE A 102 -0.74 -0.74 2.13
C PHE A 102 -1.31 -1.08 3.50
N GLY A 103 -2.43 -1.75 3.53
CA GLY A 103 -3.00 -2.23 4.78
C GLY A 103 -4.33 -2.93 4.62
N LEU A 104 -4.79 -3.48 5.72
CA LEU A 104 -6.06 -4.17 5.86
C LEU A 104 -6.89 -3.50 6.95
N VAL A 105 -8.21 -3.63 6.84
CA VAL A 105 -9.09 -3.30 7.96
C VAL A 105 -8.74 -4.19 9.17
N PRO A 106 -8.83 -3.68 10.41
CA PRO A 106 -8.38 -4.41 11.61
C PRO A 106 -9.00 -5.79 11.76
N ALA A 107 -10.27 -5.94 11.40
CA ALA A 107 -11.00 -7.21 11.54
C ALA A 107 -10.40 -8.38 10.70
N LEU A 108 -9.64 -8.05 9.65
CA LEU A 108 -9.06 -9.05 8.74
C LEU A 108 -7.56 -9.24 8.91
N GLN A 109 -6.94 -8.56 9.86
CA GLN A 109 -5.53 -8.77 10.19
C GLN A 109 -5.31 -10.14 10.81
N GLY A 110 -4.12 -10.71 10.64
CA GLY A 110 -3.77 -12.02 11.20
C GLY A 110 -4.33 -13.23 10.45
N LYS A 111 -4.93 -13.03 9.27
CA LYS A 111 -5.52 -14.10 8.44
C LYS A 111 -4.75 -14.36 7.15
N ARG A 112 -3.50 -13.93 7.08
CA ARG A 112 -2.60 -14.07 5.90
C ARG A 112 -3.08 -13.33 4.65
N LEU A 113 -4.05 -12.44 4.79
CA LEU A 113 -4.57 -11.64 3.68
C LEU A 113 -3.63 -10.52 3.25
N GLY A 114 -2.85 -9.97 4.19
CA GLY A 114 -1.86 -8.94 3.88
C GLY A 114 -0.81 -9.40 2.88
N PRO A 115 -0.10 -10.51 3.13
CA PRO A 115 0.84 -11.07 2.15
C PRO A 115 0.20 -11.41 0.81
N PHE A 116 -1.04 -11.88 0.79
CA PHE A 116 -1.78 -12.16 -0.44
C PHE A 116 -2.06 -10.88 -1.23
N LEU A 117 -2.60 -9.84 -0.59
CA LEU A 117 -2.85 -8.54 -1.21
C LEU A 117 -1.55 -7.96 -1.78
N LEU A 118 -0.50 -7.95 -0.98
CA LEU A 118 0.78 -7.39 -1.37
C LEU A 118 1.38 -8.14 -2.57
N ASP A 119 1.33 -9.47 -2.56
CA ASP A 119 1.82 -10.29 -3.67
C ASP A 119 1.12 -9.96 -4.99
N ARG A 120 -0.20 -9.90 -4.98
CA ARG A 120 -0.98 -9.57 -6.18
C ARG A 120 -0.68 -8.17 -6.69
N ALA A 121 -0.63 -7.20 -5.79
CA ALA A 121 -0.39 -5.81 -6.14
C ALA A 121 1.03 -5.60 -6.67
N LEU A 122 2.05 -6.20 -6.04
CA LEU A 122 3.43 -6.10 -6.49
C LEU A 122 3.63 -6.68 -7.88
N ARG A 123 3.04 -7.85 -8.17
CA ARG A 123 3.13 -8.45 -9.51
C ARG A 123 2.48 -7.57 -10.57
N ALA A 124 1.35 -6.94 -10.25
CA ALA A 124 0.70 -5.99 -11.13
C ALA A 124 1.57 -4.75 -11.37
N ALA A 125 2.18 -4.19 -10.33
CA ALA A 125 3.09 -3.05 -10.45
C ALA A 125 4.31 -3.40 -11.33
N TRP A 126 4.91 -4.57 -11.14
CA TRP A 126 6.03 -5.04 -11.93
C TRP A 126 5.67 -5.29 -13.40
N SER A 127 4.41 -5.56 -13.71
CA SER A 127 3.95 -5.70 -15.11
C SER A 127 4.10 -4.41 -15.92
N HIS A 128 4.23 -3.26 -15.26
CA HIS A 128 4.54 -1.96 -15.89
C HIS A 128 6.04 -1.77 -16.17
N ARG A 129 6.88 -2.77 -15.87
CA ARG A 129 8.31 -2.82 -16.14
C ARG A 129 9.12 -1.67 -15.54
N PRO A 130 8.95 -1.32 -14.26
CA PRO A 130 9.82 -0.36 -13.61
C PRO A 130 11.21 -0.96 -13.40
N GLN A 131 12.19 -0.09 -13.05
CA GLN A 131 13.51 -0.53 -12.61
C GLN A 131 13.55 -0.87 -11.13
N ARG A 132 12.69 -0.20 -10.32
CA ARG A 132 12.59 -0.45 -8.87
C ARG A 132 11.21 -0.07 -8.35
N LEU A 133 10.82 -0.76 -7.29
CA LEU A 133 9.76 -0.35 -6.39
C LEU A 133 10.39 0.11 -5.08
N TRP A 134 9.84 1.13 -4.45
CA TRP A 134 10.31 1.58 -3.15
C TRP A 134 9.13 2.00 -2.27
N LEU A 135 9.38 2.05 -0.98
CA LEU A 135 8.43 2.50 0.02
C LEU A 135 9.17 3.14 1.19
N HIS A 136 8.42 3.86 2.01
CA HIS A 136 8.87 4.19 3.35
C HIS A 136 7.81 3.79 4.37
N THR A 137 8.24 3.43 5.55
CA THR A 137 7.39 3.08 6.69
C THR A 137 7.95 3.73 7.94
N ASP A 138 7.09 4.14 8.85
CA ASP A 138 7.48 4.84 10.06
C ASP A 138 7.02 4.09 11.32
N THR A 139 7.34 4.64 12.50
CA THR A 139 7.03 4.02 13.78
C THR A 139 5.53 3.98 14.11
N TYR A 140 4.68 4.69 13.36
CA TYR A 140 3.22 4.61 13.51
C TYR A 140 2.59 3.47 12.71
N ASP A 141 3.29 2.93 11.72
CA ASP A 141 2.78 1.81 10.93
C ASP A 141 2.59 0.55 11.80
N HIS A 142 1.82 -0.39 11.29
CA HIS A 142 1.60 -1.65 11.99
C HIS A 142 2.95 -2.29 12.38
N PRO A 143 3.09 -2.82 13.61
CA PRO A 143 4.39 -3.36 14.09
C PRO A 143 4.99 -4.45 13.20
N THR A 144 4.18 -5.17 12.41
CA THR A 144 4.65 -6.22 11.51
C THR A 144 4.93 -5.74 10.08
N ALA A 145 4.72 -4.45 9.78
CA ALA A 145 4.80 -3.93 8.41
C ALA A 145 6.16 -4.23 7.75
N GLN A 146 7.27 -3.90 8.41
CA GLN A 146 8.60 -4.15 7.83
C GLN A 146 8.87 -5.63 7.57
N SER A 147 8.38 -6.51 8.44
CA SER A 147 8.50 -7.97 8.26
C SER A 147 7.72 -8.45 7.04
N VAL A 148 6.50 -7.95 6.85
CA VAL A 148 5.67 -8.27 5.68
C VAL A 148 6.34 -7.80 4.40
N TYR A 149 6.85 -6.57 4.38
CA TYR A 149 7.59 -6.04 3.23
C TYR A 149 8.87 -6.84 2.94
N GLY A 150 9.62 -7.18 3.97
CA GLY A 150 10.84 -7.99 3.82
C GLY A 150 10.58 -9.35 3.21
N ARG A 151 9.53 -10.04 3.66
CA ARG A 151 9.13 -11.33 3.09
C ARG A 151 8.66 -11.23 1.65
N ALA A 152 8.11 -10.09 1.25
CA ALA A 152 7.68 -9.84 -0.12
C ALA A 152 8.86 -9.55 -1.06
N GLY A 153 10.04 -9.25 -0.53
CA GLY A 153 11.26 -9.01 -1.29
C GLY A 153 11.86 -7.63 -1.16
N PHE A 154 11.25 -6.75 -0.37
CA PHE A 154 11.82 -5.43 -0.07
C PHE A 154 12.99 -5.55 0.88
N LYS A 155 14.01 -4.71 0.67
CA LYS A 155 15.18 -4.60 1.56
C LYS A 155 15.33 -3.17 2.04
N PRO A 156 15.60 -2.94 3.34
CA PRO A 156 15.87 -1.59 3.84
C PRO A 156 17.18 -1.07 3.25
N TYR A 157 17.20 0.22 2.89
CA TYR A 157 18.40 0.87 2.35
C TYR A 157 18.73 2.20 3.03
N ALA A 158 17.80 2.77 3.81
CA ALA A 158 18.05 3.99 4.58
C ALA A 158 17.09 4.10 5.75
N GLN A 159 17.51 4.78 6.80
CA GLN A 159 16.68 5.21 7.92
C GLN A 159 16.95 6.67 8.22
N ARG A 160 15.89 7.43 8.54
CA ARG A 160 15.99 8.84 8.88
C ARG A 160 14.96 9.20 9.94
N MET A 161 15.34 10.12 10.85
CA MET A 161 14.34 10.80 11.68
C MET A 161 13.72 11.91 10.85
N GLU A 162 12.40 11.91 10.75
CA GLU A 162 11.67 12.92 10.01
C GLU A 162 10.56 13.52 10.88
N THR A 163 10.33 14.82 10.73
CA THR A 163 9.34 15.55 11.51
C THR A 163 8.06 15.68 10.70
N PHE A 164 6.95 15.28 11.31
CA PHE A 164 5.62 15.34 10.71
C PHE A 164 4.72 16.29 11.49
N PRO A 165 3.71 16.90 10.81
CA PRO A 165 2.68 17.67 11.52
C PRO A 165 1.90 16.78 12.49
N ASP A 166 1.44 17.38 13.59
CA ASP A 166 0.56 16.71 14.55
C ASP A 166 -0.85 16.50 13.98
#